data_8d5167e4f838ba22831e6bbfce543614
#
_entry.id   8d5167e4f838ba22831e6bbfce543614
#
_cell.length_a   1.000
_cell.length_b   1.000
_cell.length_c   1.000
_cell.angle_alpha   90.00
_cell.angle_beta   90.00
_cell.angle_gamma   90.00
#
_symmetry.space_group_name_H-M   'P 1'
#
loop_
_entity.id
_entity.type
_entity.pdbx_description
1 polymer ?
#
loop_
_entity_poly.entity_id
_entity_poly.type
_entity_poly.pdbx_seq_one_letter_code
_entity_poly.pdbx_strand_id
1 'polypeptide(L)' 'MAGQLRTTMFLGIAFTEALALIGLVAGFLF' A
#
# COMPACT_ATOMS: atom_id res chain seq x y z
N MET A 1 18.55 0.07 13.81
CA MET A 1 17.89 1.10 13.11
C MET A 1 16.39 0.97 13.08
N ALA A 2 15.81 1.22 14.22
CA ALA A 2 14.38 1.08 14.38
C ALA A 2 13.58 1.98 13.43
N GLY A 3 14.09 3.18 13.20
CA GLY A 3 13.39 4.12 12.33
C GLY A 3 13.34 3.68 10.88
N GLN A 4 14.40 3.06 10.41
CA GLN A 4 14.48 2.62 9.02
C GLN A 4 13.57 1.42 8.77
N LEU A 5 13.55 0.47 9.69
CA LEU A 5 12.68 -0.68 9.59
C LEU A 5 11.21 -0.26 9.63
N ARG A 6 10.92 0.69 10.50
CA ARG A 6 9.57 1.19 10.64
C ARG A 6 9.11 1.89 9.36
N THR A 7 9.98 2.71 8.78
CA THR A 7 9.67 3.43 7.56
C THR A 7 9.43 2.46 6.40
N THR A 8 10.28 1.45 6.27
CA THR A 8 10.14 0.46 5.21
C THR A 8 8.84 -0.31 5.35
N MET A 9 8.51 -0.70 6.58
CA MET A 9 7.27 -1.40 6.84
C MET A 9 6.06 -0.53 6.52
N PHE A 10 6.13 0.72 6.91
CA PHE A 10 5.07 1.68 6.66
C PHE A 10 4.84 1.84 5.16
N LEU A 11 5.92 1.99 4.41
CA LEU A 11 5.83 2.11 2.96
C LEU A 11 5.24 0.86 2.31
N GLY A 12 5.62 -0.31 2.80
CA GLY A 12 5.09 -1.56 2.29
C GLY A 12 3.58 -1.64 2.47
N ILE A 13 3.10 -1.27 3.63
CA ILE A 13 1.67 -1.26 3.91
C ILE A 13 0.96 -0.23 3.05
N ALA A 14 1.54 0.95 2.91
CA ALA A 14 0.95 2.02 2.10
C ALA A 14 0.83 1.60 0.65
N PHE A 15 1.87 0.99 0.10
CA PHE A 15 1.85 0.50 -1.28
C PHE A 15 0.79 -0.58 -1.47
N THR A 16 0.68 -1.48 -0.53
CA THR A 16 -0.32 -2.56 -0.60
C THR A 16 -1.73 -1.98 -0.58
N GLU A 17 -1.97 -1.01 0.27
CA GLU A 17 -3.27 -0.39 0.36
C GLU A 17 -3.61 0.40 -0.90
N ALA A 18 -2.62 1.11 -1.44
CA ALA A 18 -2.83 1.88 -2.66
C ALA A 18 -3.17 0.95 -3.83
N LEU A 19 -2.46 -0.17 -3.94
CA LEU A 19 -2.75 -1.15 -4.98
C LEU A 19 -4.13 -1.76 -4.79
N ALA A 20 -4.52 -2.01 -3.56
CA ALA A 20 -5.83 -2.55 -3.27
C ALA A 20 -6.94 -1.57 -3.65
N LEU A 21 -6.72 -0.29 -3.39
CA LEU A 21 -7.68 0.73 -3.77
C LEU A 21 -7.81 0.83 -5.29
N ILE A 22 -6.69 0.79 -5.98
CA ILE A 22 -6.71 0.81 -7.45
C ILE A 22 -7.46 -0.40 -7.98
N GLY A 23 -7.20 -1.57 -7.41
CA GLY A 23 -7.88 -2.79 -7.79
C GLY A 23 -9.39 -2.71 -7.54
N LEU A 24 -9.78 -2.12 -6.42
CA LEU A 24 -11.18 -1.96 -6.10
C LEU A 24 -11.89 -1.07 -7.11
N VAL A 25 -11.28 0.07 -7.41
CA VAL A 25 -11.84 1.00 -8.39
C VAL A 25 -11.90 0.36 -9.77
N ALA A 26 -10.84 -0.32 -10.17
CA ALA A 26 -10.80 -1.01 -11.45
C ALA A 26 -11.89 -2.07 -11.54
N GLY A 27 -12.07 -2.85 -10.49
CA GLY A 27 -13.11 -3.87 -10.47
C GLY A 27 -14.51 -3.30 -10.51
N PHE A 28 -14.69 -2.11 -9.97
CA PHE A 28 -15.98 -1.43 -10.01
C PHE A 28 -16.22 -0.82 -11.39
N LEU A 29 -15.20 -0.30 -12.01
CA LEU A 29 -15.31 0.41 -13.28
C LEU A 29 -15.37 -0.54 -14.47
N PHE A 30 -14.54 -1.55 -14.42
CA PHE A 30 -14.45 -2.55 -15.47
C PHE A 30 -13.96 -3.89 -14.91
#